data_75743b0cd625fce02f17937516e0bb9b
#
_entry.id   75743b0cd625fce02f17937516e0bb9b
#
_cell.length_a   1.000
_cell.length_b   1.000
_cell.length_c   1.000
_cell.angle_alpha   90.00
_cell.angle_beta   90.00
_cell.angle_gamma   90.00
#
_symmetry.space_group_name_H-M   'P 1'
#
loop_
_entity.id
_entity.type
_entity.pdbx_description
1 polymer ?
#
loop_
_entity_poly.entity_id
_entity_poly.type
_entity_poly.pdbx_seq_one_letter_code
_entity_poly.pdbx_strand_id
1 'polypeptide(L)'
;NTYMSHSLEQFKHFVAQTSDAPIGLEIEKAEGAFIHTKQGQSYLDFISGIAVSSLGHRHPAVVSAIKEQVDKHLHVMVYGEFVQDVQWNFAKELVELLPEPLEQVYLVNSGTEANEGALKLAKKSTDRTKLMAFHNSYHGDTHGSLSVTGRNVYRDPYLPLLPDVSFLHFNNLDDLTKIDTETAAVIVEPIQGEGGVIPANQKWLQALRNRCT
;
A
#
# COMPACT_ATOMS: atom_id res chain seq x y z
N ASN A 1 24.87 26.19 -16.75
CA ASN A 1 25.56 25.07 -16.10
C ASN A 1 25.21 25.09 -14.61
N THR A 2 24.11 24.47 -14.23
CA THR A 2 23.80 24.21 -12.82
C THR A 2 24.75 23.09 -12.37
N TYR A 3 25.77 23.42 -11.60
CA TYR A 3 26.62 22.42 -10.99
C TYR A 3 25.77 21.53 -10.11
N MET A 4 25.72 20.23 -10.42
CA MET A 4 25.06 19.25 -9.56
C MET A 4 25.80 19.22 -8.22
N SER A 5 25.06 19.21 -7.11
CA SER A 5 25.71 19.13 -5.80
C SER A 5 26.36 17.77 -5.60
N HIS A 6 27.37 17.70 -4.75
CA HIS A 6 28.02 16.44 -4.39
C HIS A 6 27.02 15.42 -3.82
N SER A 7 26.06 15.84 -2.99
CA SER A 7 25.04 14.94 -2.43
C SER A 7 24.15 14.32 -3.51
N LEU A 8 23.75 15.11 -4.51
CA LEU A 8 22.92 14.62 -5.62
C LEU A 8 23.70 13.68 -6.54
N GLU A 9 25.00 13.92 -6.73
CA GLU A 9 25.89 12.99 -7.46
C GLU A 9 25.99 11.65 -6.74
N GLN A 10 26.23 11.66 -5.42
CA GLN A 10 26.30 10.44 -4.62
C GLN A 10 24.95 9.69 -4.60
N PHE A 11 23.83 10.41 -4.48
CA PHE A 11 22.51 9.81 -4.56
C PHE A 11 22.31 9.08 -5.90
N LYS A 12 22.63 9.71 -7.02
CA LYS A 12 22.49 9.09 -8.35
C LYS A 12 23.45 7.93 -8.57
N HIS A 13 24.60 7.94 -7.91
CA HIS A 13 25.61 6.88 -8.05
C HIS A 13 25.28 5.63 -7.23
N PHE A 14 24.83 5.80 -5.99
CA PHE A 14 24.64 4.68 -5.06
C PHE A 14 23.21 4.19 -4.88
N VAL A 15 22.22 5.01 -5.20
CA VAL A 15 20.80 4.64 -5.07
C VAL A 15 20.23 4.30 -6.44
N ALA A 16 19.75 3.08 -6.62
CA ALA A 16 19.08 2.68 -7.84
C ALA A 16 17.83 3.56 -8.06
N GLN A 17 17.78 4.21 -9.23
CA GLN A 17 16.71 5.13 -9.55
C GLN A 17 15.51 4.39 -10.14
N THR A 18 14.31 4.75 -9.70
CA THR A 18 13.04 4.28 -10.27
C THR A 18 12.47 5.30 -11.29
N SER A 19 13.14 6.44 -11.46
CA SER A 19 12.79 7.49 -12.41
C SER A 19 14.06 8.10 -12.99
N ASP A 20 14.05 8.37 -14.29
CA ASP A 20 15.18 9.03 -14.99
C ASP A 20 15.35 10.50 -14.58
N ALA A 21 14.30 11.11 -13.99
CA ALA A 21 14.27 12.51 -13.58
C ALA A 21 13.78 12.67 -12.13
N PRO A 22 14.55 12.23 -11.12
CA PRO A 22 14.19 12.47 -9.72
C PRO A 22 14.14 13.97 -9.42
N ILE A 23 13.22 14.39 -8.55
CA ILE A 23 13.08 15.80 -8.13
C ILE A 23 14.38 16.36 -7.57
N GLY A 24 15.13 15.52 -6.86
CA GLY A 24 16.50 15.83 -6.43
C GLY A 24 16.62 16.89 -5.34
N LEU A 25 15.56 17.13 -4.55
CA LEU A 25 15.63 18.00 -3.38
C LEU A 25 16.55 17.40 -2.32
N GLU A 26 17.52 18.16 -1.86
CA GLU A 26 18.40 17.76 -0.76
C GLU A 26 17.77 18.10 0.60
N ILE A 27 17.12 17.13 1.18
CA ILE A 27 16.34 17.30 2.40
C ILE A 27 17.27 17.42 3.61
N GLU A 28 17.06 18.44 4.45
CA GLU A 28 17.69 18.59 5.74
C GLU A 28 16.75 18.11 6.86
N LYS A 29 15.50 18.56 6.86
CA LYS A 29 14.47 18.18 7.82
C LYS A 29 13.07 18.31 7.23
N ALA A 30 12.11 17.70 7.90
CA ALA A 30 10.69 17.92 7.62
C ALA A 30 9.93 18.06 8.94
N GLU A 31 8.94 18.96 9.01
CA GLU A 31 8.18 19.26 10.22
C GLU A 31 6.78 19.78 9.88
N GLY A 32 5.75 19.24 10.52
CA GLY A 32 4.37 19.59 10.19
C GLY A 32 4.08 19.32 8.71
N ALA A 33 3.65 20.33 7.98
CA ALA A 33 3.36 20.25 6.56
C ALA A 33 4.54 20.71 5.65
N PHE A 34 5.73 20.91 6.20
CA PHE A 34 6.85 21.50 5.46
C PHE A 34 8.05 20.59 5.37
N ILE A 35 8.71 20.62 4.21
CA ILE A 35 10.02 20.04 3.95
C ILE A 35 11.03 21.18 3.80
N HIS A 36 12.18 21.05 4.45
CA HIS A 36 13.27 22.02 4.43
C HIS A 36 14.51 21.42 3.77
N THR A 37 15.11 22.16 2.84
CA THR A 37 16.30 21.72 2.14
C THR A 37 17.58 22.24 2.81
N LYS A 38 18.71 21.60 2.51
CA LYS A 38 20.06 22.04 2.93
C LYS A 38 20.39 23.44 2.42
N GLN A 39 19.76 23.91 1.35
CA GLN A 39 19.92 25.25 0.79
C GLN A 39 19.03 26.29 1.49
N GLY A 40 18.33 25.93 2.57
CA GLY A 40 17.48 26.80 3.36
C GLY A 40 16.12 27.12 2.75
N GLN A 41 15.71 26.40 1.70
CA GLN A 41 14.37 26.55 1.11
C GLN A 41 13.35 25.73 1.89
N SER A 42 12.11 26.21 1.93
CA SER A 42 10.98 25.50 2.56
C SER A 42 9.88 25.26 1.52
N TYR A 43 9.41 24.03 1.45
CA TYR A 43 8.34 23.61 0.55
C TYR A 43 7.16 23.11 1.36
N LEU A 44 5.96 23.53 1.01
CA LEU A 44 4.72 22.94 1.51
C LEU A 44 4.54 21.58 0.83
N ASP A 45 4.50 20.52 1.65
CA ASP A 45 4.46 19.14 1.17
C ASP A 45 3.03 18.68 0.85
N PHE A 46 2.64 18.81 -0.42
CA PHE A 46 1.39 18.23 -0.92
C PHE A 46 1.52 16.78 -1.39
N ILE A 47 2.73 16.23 -1.46
CA ILE A 47 2.95 14.81 -1.80
C ILE A 47 2.69 13.93 -0.58
N SER A 48 3.09 14.44 0.60
CA SER A 48 2.80 13.81 1.90
C SER A 48 3.25 12.34 1.96
N GLY A 49 4.43 12.02 1.37
CA GLY A 49 4.93 10.65 1.26
C GLY A 49 4.03 9.73 0.44
N ILE A 50 3.36 10.25 -0.59
CA ILE A 50 2.30 9.60 -1.37
C ILE A 50 1.09 9.29 -0.45
N ALA A 51 0.53 10.37 0.14
CA ALA A 51 -0.66 10.37 0.99
C ALA A 51 -0.59 9.52 2.28
N VAL A 52 0.62 9.32 2.84
CA VAL A 52 0.80 8.54 4.09
C VAL A 52 1.08 9.38 5.32
N SER A 53 1.60 10.61 5.18
CA SER A 53 1.97 11.48 6.29
C SER A 53 0.78 12.30 6.81
N SER A 54 -0.35 11.66 7.10
CA SER A 54 -1.63 12.31 7.47
C SER A 54 -1.55 13.20 8.71
N LEU A 55 -0.66 12.90 9.66
CA LEU A 55 -0.41 13.70 10.87
C LEU A 55 0.64 14.79 10.67
N GLY A 56 1.20 14.90 9.46
CA GLY A 56 2.36 15.71 9.16
C GLY A 56 3.68 15.07 9.61
N HIS A 57 4.77 15.71 9.21
CA HIS A 57 6.11 15.24 9.53
C HIS A 57 6.42 15.43 11.02
N ARG A 58 7.00 14.41 11.65
CA ARG A 58 7.49 14.46 13.03
C ARG A 58 6.42 14.86 14.06
N HIS A 59 5.20 14.34 13.93
CA HIS A 59 4.18 14.60 14.95
C HIS A 59 4.73 14.27 16.36
N PRO A 60 4.66 15.20 17.35
CA PRO A 60 5.35 15.04 18.62
C PRO A 60 5.00 13.76 19.38
N ALA A 61 3.73 13.38 19.43
CA ALA A 61 3.30 12.16 20.10
C ALA A 61 3.87 10.90 19.45
N VAL A 62 3.93 10.85 18.10
CA VAL A 62 4.53 9.73 17.38
C VAL A 62 6.02 9.62 17.64
N VAL A 63 6.73 10.76 17.61
CA VAL A 63 8.17 10.79 17.91
C VAL A 63 8.46 10.35 19.36
N SER A 64 7.64 10.77 20.32
CA SER A 64 7.79 10.34 21.74
C SER A 64 7.58 8.84 21.87
N ALA A 65 6.49 8.29 21.31
CA ALA A 65 6.18 6.87 21.39
C ALA A 65 7.27 5.99 20.75
N ILE A 66 7.84 6.44 19.62
CA ILE A 66 8.95 5.73 18.96
C ILE A 66 10.18 5.70 19.89
N LYS A 67 10.55 6.84 20.50
CA LYS A 67 11.71 6.92 21.40
C LYS A 67 11.52 6.01 22.63
N GLU A 68 10.34 6.06 23.24
CA GLU A 68 10.00 5.21 24.39
C GLU A 68 10.06 3.71 24.03
N GLN A 69 9.63 3.34 22.84
CA GLN A 69 9.69 1.94 22.37
C GLN A 69 11.13 1.52 22.05
N VAL A 70 11.94 2.40 21.46
CA VAL A 70 13.37 2.13 21.18
C VAL A 70 14.14 1.88 22.47
N ASP A 71 13.84 2.61 23.54
CA ASP A 71 14.47 2.42 24.86
C ASP A 71 14.10 1.06 25.50
N LYS A 72 12.98 0.44 25.09
CA LYS A 72 12.58 -0.89 25.58
C LYS A 72 13.16 -2.01 24.73
N HIS A 73 12.83 -2.03 23.47
CA HIS A 73 13.32 -2.97 22.45
C HIS A 73 12.87 -2.57 21.05
N LEU A 74 13.63 -2.97 20.03
CA LEU A 74 13.29 -2.80 18.61
C LEU A 74 12.67 -4.09 18.07
N HIS A 75 13.46 -5.15 17.99
CA HIS A 75 13.03 -6.45 17.48
C HIS A 75 13.43 -7.54 18.45
N VAL A 76 12.51 -8.43 18.79
CA VAL A 76 12.76 -9.58 19.69
C VAL A 76 12.36 -10.91 19.06
N MET A 77 11.24 -10.98 18.34
CA MET A 77 10.78 -12.19 17.65
C MET A 77 9.70 -11.86 16.61
N VAL A 78 9.68 -12.64 15.52
CA VAL A 78 8.66 -12.56 14.45
C VAL A 78 7.45 -13.46 14.74
N TYR A 79 6.39 -13.30 13.97
CA TYR A 79 5.22 -14.19 13.85
C TYR A 79 4.44 -14.46 15.14
N GLY A 80 4.48 -13.55 16.12
CA GLY A 80 3.64 -13.68 17.31
C GLY A 80 4.06 -14.80 18.27
N GLU A 81 5.29 -15.27 18.21
CA GLU A 81 5.83 -16.25 19.16
C GLU A 81 5.96 -15.68 20.57
N PHE A 82 6.24 -14.38 20.67
CA PHE A 82 6.30 -13.67 21.95
C PHE A 82 5.16 -12.65 22.05
N VAL A 83 4.58 -12.52 23.23
CA VAL A 83 3.57 -11.53 23.52
C VAL A 83 4.24 -10.16 23.66
N GLN A 84 3.89 -9.24 22.77
CA GLN A 84 4.40 -7.87 22.74
C GLN A 84 3.25 -6.88 22.81
N ASP A 85 3.20 -6.09 23.87
CA ASP A 85 2.08 -5.18 24.15
C ASP A 85 1.83 -4.20 23.01
N VAL A 86 2.89 -3.69 22.36
CA VAL A 86 2.76 -2.77 21.24
C VAL A 86 2.01 -3.36 20.05
N GLN A 87 2.18 -4.68 19.81
CA GLN A 87 1.52 -5.36 18.69
C GLN A 87 0.03 -5.61 18.96
N TRP A 88 -0.29 -6.21 20.12
CA TRP A 88 -1.68 -6.56 20.39
C TRP A 88 -2.54 -5.33 20.72
N ASN A 89 -1.98 -4.29 21.36
CA ASN A 89 -2.69 -3.03 21.56
C ASN A 89 -3.04 -2.38 20.22
N PHE A 90 -2.09 -2.30 19.28
CA PHE A 90 -2.37 -1.78 17.94
C PHE A 90 -3.43 -2.62 17.21
N ALA A 91 -3.32 -3.95 17.28
CA ALA A 91 -4.29 -4.84 16.65
C ALA A 91 -5.71 -4.65 17.22
N LYS A 92 -5.83 -4.50 18.55
CA LYS A 92 -7.10 -4.22 19.23
C LYS A 92 -7.70 -2.91 18.76
N GLU A 93 -6.95 -1.80 18.81
CA GLU A 93 -7.41 -0.49 18.36
C GLU A 93 -7.89 -0.51 16.90
N LEU A 94 -7.16 -1.23 16.04
CA LEU A 94 -7.55 -1.36 14.63
C LEU A 94 -8.83 -2.15 14.46
N VAL A 95 -8.98 -3.29 15.16
CA VAL A 95 -10.20 -4.13 15.10
C VAL A 95 -11.42 -3.37 15.58
N GLU A 96 -11.31 -2.57 16.65
CA GLU A 96 -12.41 -1.74 17.16
C GLU A 96 -12.93 -0.71 16.16
N LEU A 97 -12.13 -0.36 15.13
CA LEU A 97 -12.54 0.54 14.05
C LEU A 97 -13.11 -0.18 12.82
N LEU A 98 -13.01 -1.51 12.77
CA LEU A 98 -13.43 -2.30 11.61
C LEU A 98 -14.84 -2.89 11.81
N PRO A 99 -15.56 -3.15 10.70
CA PRO A 99 -16.85 -3.83 10.79
C PRO A 99 -16.67 -5.31 11.10
N GLU A 100 -17.66 -5.89 11.78
CA GLU A 100 -17.79 -7.35 11.92
C GLU A 100 -17.80 -8.05 10.53
N PRO A 101 -17.15 -9.21 10.35
CA PRO A 101 -16.49 -10.06 11.37
C PRO A 101 -14.94 -9.92 11.35
N LEU A 102 -14.39 -8.74 11.14
CA LEU A 102 -12.94 -8.54 11.08
C LEU A 102 -12.37 -8.43 12.51
N GLU A 103 -11.86 -9.54 13.04
CA GLU A 103 -11.47 -9.69 14.45
C GLU A 103 -9.96 -9.87 14.68
N GLN A 104 -9.18 -10.05 13.62
CA GLN A 104 -7.76 -10.35 13.73
C GLN A 104 -6.93 -9.53 12.75
N VAL A 105 -5.70 -9.17 13.16
CA VAL A 105 -4.75 -8.40 12.37
C VAL A 105 -3.48 -9.23 12.12
N TYR A 106 -3.10 -9.33 10.86
CA TYR A 106 -1.82 -9.89 10.44
C TYR A 106 -0.88 -8.76 10.03
N LEU A 107 0.19 -8.54 10.83
CA LEU A 107 1.13 -7.45 10.63
C LEU A 107 2.27 -7.87 9.69
N VAL A 108 2.56 -7.02 8.73
CA VAL A 108 3.63 -7.18 7.75
C VAL A 108 4.34 -5.84 7.52
N ASN A 109 5.41 -5.81 6.72
CA ASN A 109 6.24 -4.62 6.56
C ASN A 109 5.75 -3.64 5.48
N SER A 110 4.88 -4.08 4.57
CA SER A 110 4.43 -3.27 3.44
C SER A 110 3.02 -3.64 2.98
N GLY A 111 2.37 -2.74 2.23
CA GLY A 111 1.08 -3.01 1.59
C GLY A 111 1.14 -4.15 0.58
N THR A 112 2.24 -4.27 -0.18
CA THR A 112 2.40 -5.38 -1.11
C THR A 112 2.49 -6.73 -0.39
N GLU A 113 3.19 -6.83 0.76
CA GLU A 113 3.21 -8.04 1.59
C GLU A 113 1.83 -8.36 2.18
N ALA A 114 1.06 -7.34 2.59
CA ALA A 114 -0.31 -7.52 3.04
C ALA A 114 -1.19 -8.11 1.94
N ASN A 115 -1.08 -7.61 0.72
CA ASN A 115 -1.79 -8.14 -0.44
C ASN A 115 -1.35 -9.57 -0.77
N GLU A 116 -0.06 -9.89 -0.73
CA GLU A 116 0.43 -11.26 -0.89
C GLU A 116 -0.20 -12.21 0.13
N GLY A 117 -0.23 -11.80 1.41
CA GLY A 117 -0.88 -12.55 2.48
C GLY A 117 -2.36 -12.78 2.22
N ALA A 118 -3.08 -11.73 1.82
CA ALA A 118 -4.51 -11.79 1.52
C ALA A 118 -4.83 -12.70 0.32
N LEU A 119 -4.07 -12.59 -0.77
CA LEU A 119 -4.25 -13.44 -1.95
C LEU A 119 -4.01 -14.92 -1.65
N LYS A 120 -2.96 -15.23 -0.88
CA LYS A 120 -2.66 -16.59 -0.43
C LYS A 120 -3.74 -17.13 0.52
N LEU A 121 -4.20 -16.31 1.45
CA LEU A 121 -5.24 -16.68 2.40
C LEU A 121 -6.56 -16.96 1.67
N ALA A 122 -6.95 -16.12 0.72
CA ALA A 122 -8.14 -16.31 -0.09
C ALA A 122 -8.14 -17.65 -0.85
N LYS A 123 -7.03 -17.97 -1.51
CA LYS A 123 -6.88 -19.26 -2.21
C LYS A 123 -6.95 -20.44 -1.24
N LYS A 124 -6.25 -20.35 -0.10
CA LYS A 124 -6.22 -21.43 0.90
C LYS A 124 -7.58 -21.66 1.56
N SER A 125 -8.33 -20.59 1.83
CA SER A 125 -9.63 -20.69 2.54
C SER A 125 -10.77 -21.15 1.64
N THR A 126 -10.67 -20.91 0.33
CA THR A 126 -11.72 -21.25 -0.64
C THR A 126 -11.41 -22.51 -1.46
N ASP A 127 -10.17 -22.95 -1.47
CA ASP A 127 -9.64 -23.99 -2.38
C ASP A 127 -9.87 -23.64 -3.87
N ARG A 128 -9.82 -22.33 -4.19
CA ARG A 128 -10.02 -21.78 -5.54
C ARG A 128 -8.79 -21.02 -5.98
N THR A 129 -8.61 -20.84 -7.31
CA THR A 129 -7.43 -20.16 -7.87
C THR A 129 -7.74 -18.83 -8.50
N LYS A 130 -8.97 -18.63 -9.00
CA LYS A 130 -9.36 -17.45 -9.77
C LYS A 130 -9.39 -16.18 -8.92
N LEU A 131 -8.64 -15.19 -9.35
CA LEU A 131 -8.59 -13.86 -8.73
C LEU A 131 -9.16 -12.81 -9.68
N MET A 132 -9.95 -11.90 -9.14
CA MET A 132 -10.51 -10.77 -9.88
C MET A 132 -9.96 -9.47 -9.35
N ALA A 133 -9.55 -8.59 -10.26
CA ALA A 133 -9.06 -7.24 -9.97
C ALA A 133 -9.69 -6.24 -10.93
N PHE A 134 -9.32 -4.98 -10.86
CA PHE A 134 -9.90 -3.94 -11.72
C PHE A 134 -8.84 -3.27 -12.58
N HIS A 135 -9.20 -2.91 -13.81
CA HIS A 135 -8.36 -2.09 -14.67
C HIS A 135 -8.00 -0.78 -13.95
N ASN A 136 -6.80 -0.29 -14.21
CA ASN A 136 -6.20 0.92 -13.60
C ASN A 136 -5.91 0.83 -12.10
N SER A 137 -6.09 -0.32 -11.44
CA SER A 137 -5.72 -0.52 -10.05
C SER A 137 -4.21 -0.63 -9.85
N TYR A 138 -3.76 -0.36 -8.61
CA TYR A 138 -2.40 -0.61 -8.17
C TYR A 138 -2.41 -1.31 -6.81
N HIS A 139 -1.72 -2.44 -6.71
CA HIS A 139 -1.72 -3.27 -5.51
C HIS A 139 -0.31 -3.62 -4.99
N GLY A 140 0.72 -3.20 -5.69
CA GLY A 140 2.12 -3.40 -5.31
C GLY A 140 2.96 -4.06 -6.39
N ASP A 141 4.26 -4.20 -6.14
CA ASP A 141 5.27 -4.60 -7.11
C ASP A 141 5.86 -6.00 -6.88
N THR A 142 5.45 -6.73 -5.84
CA THR A 142 5.78 -8.16 -5.73
C THR A 142 4.98 -8.97 -6.75
N HIS A 143 5.48 -10.13 -7.15
CA HIS A 143 4.89 -10.90 -8.26
C HIS A 143 3.38 -11.20 -8.09
N GLY A 144 2.90 -11.52 -6.89
CA GLY A 144 1.48 -11.73 -6.64
C GLY A 144 0.68 -10.43 -6.68
N SER A 145 1.12 -9.38 -6.00
CA SER A 145 0.47 -8.06 -6.01
C SER A 145 0.50 -7.44 -7.41
N LEU A 146 1.61 -7.58 -8.14
CA LEU A 146 1.74 -7.12 -9.52
C LEU A 146 0.79 -7.86 -10.46
N SER A 147 0.56 -9.16 -10.21
CA SER A 147 -0.37 -9.97 -11.00
C SER A 147 -1.80 -9.43 -10.99
N VAL A 148 -2.22 -8.83 -9.88
CA VAL A 148 -3.57 -8.24 -9.70
C VAL A 148 -3.57 -6.72 -9.91
N THR A 149 -2.45 -6.08 -10.20
CA THR A 149 -2.35 -4.67 -10.57
C THR A 149 -2.88 -4.46 -11.99
N GLY A 150 -3.88 -3.59 -12.16
CA GLY A 150 -4.66 -3.43 -13.40
C GLY A 150 -4.05 -2.54 -14.47
N ARG A 151 -2.75 -2.22 -14.40
CA ARG A 151 -2.04 -1.35 -15.36
C ARG A 151 -0.98 -2.14 -16.11
N ASN A 152 -1.19 -2.34 -17.40
CA ASN A 152 -0.31 -3.12 -18.26
C ASN A 152 1.13 -2.61 -18.28
N VAL A 153 1.33 -1.28 -18.23
CA VAL A 153 2.66 -0.69 -18.24
C VAL A 153 3.54 -1.17 -17.08
N TYR A 154 2.94 -1.55 -15.94
CA TYR A 154 3.67 -2.11 -14.81
C TYR A 154 3.86 -3.62 -14.92
N ARG A 155 2.89 -4.34 -15.53
CA ARG A 155 2.87 -5.80 -15.59
C ARG A 155 3.64 -6.40 -16.74
N ASP A 156 3.48 -5.84 -17.95
CA ASP A 156 3.94 -6.46 -19.21
C ASP A 156 5.44 -6.80 -19.22
N PRO A 157 6.33 -5.98 -18.62
CA PRO A 157 7.77 -6.29 -18.56
C PRO A 157 8.11 -7.55 -17.73
N TYR A 158 7.18 -8.04 -16.89
CA TYR A 158 7.42 -9.10 -15.91
C TYR A 158 6.62 -10.39 -16.18
N LEU A 159 6.01 -10.50 -17.36
CA LEU A 159 5.29 -11.70 -17.74
C LEU A 159 6.21 -12.92 -17.93
N PRO A 160 5.78 -14.14 -17.54
CA PRO A 160 4.45 -14.51 -17.02
C PRO A 160 4.31 -14.20 -15.50
N LEU A 161 3.11 -13.74 -15.13
CA LEU A 161 2.70 -13.53 -13.75
C LEU A 161 1.80 -14.68 -13.26
N LEU A 162 1.12 -14.52 -12.12
CA LEU A 162 0.20 -15.54 -11.60
C LEU A 162 -0.90 -15.86 -12.62
N PRO A 163 -1.20 -17.16 -12.84
CA PRO A 163 -2.34 -17.57 -13.67
C PRO A 163 -3.68 -17.23 -13.00
N ASP A 164 -4.77 -17.36 -13.75
CA ASP A 164 -6.15 -17.21 -13.30
C ASP A 164 -6.47 -15.82 -12.69
N VAL A 165 -5.84 -14.78 -13.20
CA VAL A 165 -6.18 -13.38 -12.86
C VAL A 165 -6.99 -12.76 -13.99
N SER A 166 -8.14 -12.20 -13.66
CA SER A 166 -9.02 -11.50 -14.60
C SER A 166 -9.29 -10.07 -14.15
N PHE A 167 -9.47 -9.15 -15.11
CA PHE A 167 -9.69 -7.74 -14.84
C PHE A 167 -11.10 -7.31 -15.25
N LEU A 168 -11.75 -6.56 -14.36
CA LEU A 168 -13.05 -5.95 -14.54
C LEU A 168 -12.91 -4.43 -14.71
N HIS A 169 -13.91 -3.81 -15.33
CA HIS A 169 -13.97 -2.35 -15.37
C HIS A 169 -14.50 -1.81 -14.05
N PHE A 170 -13.74 -0.87 -13.49
CA PHE A 170 -14.10 -0.18 -12.25
C PHE A 170 -15.39 0.64 -12.44
N ASN A 171 -16.29 0.62 -11.45
CA ASN A 171 -17.60 1.25 -11.51
C ASN A 171 -18.57 0.72 -12.61
N ASN A 172 -18.30 -0.44 -13.19
CA ASN A 172 -19.17 -1.09 -14.17
C ASN A 172 -19.99 -2.22 -13.50
N LEU A 173 -21.32 -2.08 -13.45
CA LEU A 173 -22.21 -3.07 -12.83
C LEU A 173 -22.29 -4.36 -13.66
N ASP A 174 -22.25 -4.28 -14.99
CA ASP A 174 -22.39 -5.44 -15.87
C ASP A 174 -21.19 -6.39 -15.72
N ASP A 175 -20.01 -5.84 -15.49
CA ASP A 175 -18.80 -6.65 -15.29
C ASP A 175 -18.86 -7.50 -14.01
N LEU A 176 -19.64 -7.12 -13.00
CA LEU A 176 -19.81 -7.89 -11.78
C LEU A 176 -20.41 -9.29 -12.02
N THR A 177 -21.12 -9.48 -13.12
CA THR A 177 -21.67 -10.79 -13.50
C THR A 177 -20.59 -11.84 -13.78
N LYS A 178 -19.37 -11.41 -14.09
CA LYS A 178 -18.19 -12.28 -14.34
C LYS A 178 -17.60 -12.90 -13.07
N ILE A 179 -17.96 -12.36 -11.90
CA ILE A 179 -17.61 -12.94 -10.60
C ILE A 179 -18.52 -14.15 -10.38
N ASP A 180 -17.94 -15.31 -10.22
CA ASP A 180 -18.65 -16.59 -10.14
C ASP A 180 -18.17 -17.44 -8.94
N THR A 181 -18.69 -18.64 -8.81
CA THR A 181 -18.37 -19.56 -7.73
C THR A 181 -16.94 -20.10 -7.77
N GLU A 182 -16.24 -19.96 -8.89
CA GLU A 182 -14.81 -20.35 -9.03
C GLU A 182 -13.88 -19.23 -8.54
N THR A 183 -14.41 -18.03 -8.27
CA THR A 183 -13.63 -16.90 -7.82
C THR A 183 -13.21 -17.08 -6.36
N ALA A 184 -11.89 -17.08 -6.10
CA ALA A 184 -11.32 -17.12 -4.75
C ALA A 184 -11.45 -15.78 -4.04
N ALA A 185 -11.16 -14.69 -4.74
CA ALA A 185 -11.25 -13.33 -4.20
C ALA A 185 -11.40 -12.27 -5.29
N VAL A 186 -11.93 -11.13 -4.86
CA VAL A 186 -11.91 -9.87 -5.61
C VAL A 186 -11.09 -8.86 -4.79
N ILE A 187 -10.06 -8.28 -5.41
CA ILE A 187 -9.28 -7.20 -4.80
C ILE A 187 -9.69 -5.87 -5.41
N VAL A 188 -9.93 -4.87 -4.56
CA VAL A 188 -10.44 -3.56 -4.98
C VAL A 188 -9.88 -2.44 -4.11
N GLU A 189 -9.58 -1.30 -4.75
CA GLU A 189 -9.35 -0.04 -4.06
C GLU A 189 -10.69 0.69 -3.92
N PRO A 190 -11.12 1.13 -2.73
CA PRO A 190 -12.31 1.98 -2.61
C PRO A 190 -12.17 3.32 -3.36
N ILE A 191 -10.94 3.80 -3.50
CA ILE A 191 -10.54 4.93 -4.33
C ILE A 191 -9.29 4.49 -5.08
N GLN A 192 -9.35 4.38 -6.41
CA GLN A 192 -8.17 4.08 -7.21
C GLN A 192 -7.20 5.27 -7.14
N GLY A 193 -6.12 5.15 -6.38
CA GLY A 193 -5.13 6.21 -6.18
C GLY A 193 -4.32 6.48 -7.44
N GLU A 194 -3.50 5.51 -7.84
CA GLU A 194 -2.63 5.58 -9.02
C GLU A 194 -3.43 5.68 -10.34
N GLY A 195 -4.66 5.25 -10.34
CA GLY A 195 -5.59 5.36 -11.47
C GLY A 195 -6.09 6.78 -11.75
N GLY A 196 -5.79 7.76 -10.88
CA GLY A 196 -6.19 9.16 -11.02
C GLY A 196 -7.15 9.66 -9.92
N VAL A 197 -7.09 9.07 -8.73
CA VAL A 197 -7.94 9.40 -7.56
C VAL A 197 -9.43 9.27 -7.91
N ILE A 198 -9.79 8.08 -8.41
CA ILE A 198 -11.16 7.79 -8.85
C ILE A 198 -11.92 7.07 -7.73
N PRO A 199 -12.92 7.68 -7.09
CA PRO A 199 -13.72 7.03 -6.07
C PRO A 199 -14.68 5.99 -6.66
N ALA A 200 -14.88 4.91 -5.91
CA ALA A 200 -15.89 3.93 -6.24
C ALA A 200 -17.30 4.49 -6.02
N ASN A 201 -18.23 4.17 -6.93
CA ASN A 201 -19.64 4.49 -6.74
C ASN A 201 -20.22 3.62 -5.62
N GLN A 202 -20.93 4.22 -4.68
CA GLN A 202 -21.49 3.52 -3.52
C GLN A 202 -22.43 2.36 -3.91
N LYS A 203 -23.29 2.57 -4.92
CA LYS A 203 -24.21 1.52 -5.40
C LYS A 203 -23.43 0.36 -6.01
N TRP A 204 -22.36 0.66 -6.74
CA TRP A 204 -21.49 -0.34 -7.32
C TRP A 204 -20.74 -1.14 -6.24
N LEU A 205 -20.17 -0.48 -5.20
CA LEU A 205 -19.53 -1.18 -4.07
C LEU A 205 -20.53 -2.11 -3.35
N GLN A 206 -21.75 -1.66 -3.13
CA GLN A 206 -22.79 -2.51 -2.53
C GLN A 206 -23.12 -3.71 -3.42
N ALA A 207 -23.23 -3.52 -4.72
CA ALA A 207 -23.47 -4.60 -5.67
C ALA A 207 -22.30 -5.58 -5.70
N LEU A 208 -21.05 -5.08 -5.67
CA LEU A 208 -19.86 -5.89 -5.58
C LEU A 208 -19.85 -6.73 -4.29
N ARG A 209 -20.15 -6.10 -3.12
CA ARG A 209 -20.24 -6.82 -1.84
C ARG A 209 -21.28 -7.95 -1.91
N ASN A 210 -22.49 -7.63 -2.37
CA ASN A 210 -23.56 -8.61 -2.51
C ASN A 210 -23.20 -9.77 -3.46
N ARG A 211 -22.38 -9.49 -4.49
CA ARG A 211 -21.95 -10.52 -5.43
C ARG A 211 -20.88 -11.45 -4.84
N CYS A 212 -20.09 -10.96 -3.89
CA CYS A 212 -19.02 -11.72 -3.22
C CYS A 212 -19.52 -12.49 -1.97
N THR A 213 -20.75 -12.26 -1.52
CA THR A 213 -21.40 -12.98 -0.40
C THR A 213 -22.20 -14.16 -0.92
#